data_9016acbf65e191ad365f64af82867803
#
_entry.id   9016acbf65e191ad365f64af82867803
#
_cell.length_a   1.000
_cell.length_b   1.000
_cell.length_c   1.000
_cell.angle_alpha   90.00
_cell.angle_beta   90.00
_cell.angle_gamma   90.00
#
_symmetry.space_group_name_H-M   'P 1'
#
loop_
_entity.id
_entity.type
_entity.pdbx_description
1 polymer ?
#
loop_
_entity_poly.entity_id
_entity_poly.type
_entity_poly.pdbx_seq_one_letter_code
_entity_poly.pdbx_strand_id
1 'polypeptide(L)'
;GDEDIRSGTLYVVATPIGNLEDLSARARTVLARVSLVAAEDTRRARTLLAHLGVDVPLRSLHEHNEVGRIPELLETLRAGRDLALVSDAGTPLIADPGYRLVRACVDAGLPVRPIPGPSAVTAALSVAGIATDRFRFEGFLPARGGPRREALAALARESCTLVFYEAP
;
A
#
# COMPACT_ATOMS: atom_id res chain seq x y z
N GLY A 1 -24.27 26.39 -16.67
CA GLY A 1 -23.75 26.16 -15.35
C GLY A 1 -22.76 25.00 -15.39
N ASP A 2 -21.47 25.28 -15.27
CA ASP A 2 -20.47 24.27 -14.99
C ASP A 2 -20.84 23.71 -13.61
N GLU A 3 -21.44 22.51 -13.56
CA GLU A 3 -21.45 21.71 -12.37
C GLU A 3 -19.98 21.41 -12.06
N ASP A 4 -19.49 21.95 -10.98
CA ASP A 4 -18.16 21.72 -10.43
C ASP A 4 -18.07 20.21 -10.11
N ILE A 5 -17.64 19.41 -11.09
CA ILE A 5 -17.44 17.96 -10.91
C ILE A 5 -16.33 17.84 -9.87
N ARG A 6 -16.69 17.49 -8.63
CA ARG A 6 -15.70 17.17 -7.60
C ARG A 6 -14.83 16.03 -8.09
N SER A 7 -13.52 16.23 -8.03
CA SER A 7 -12.57 15.12 -8.29
C SER A 7 -12.79 13.97 -7.31
N GLY A 8 -12.50 12.77 -7.77
CA GLY A 8 -12.51 11.58 -6.94
C GLY A 8 -11.32 11.56 -5.97
N THR A 9 -11.38 10.66 -5.01
CA THR A 9 -10.35 10.44 -3.99
C THR A 9 -9.61 9.14 -4.25
N LEU A 10 -8.29 9.17 -4.12
CA LEU A 10 -7.47 7.96 -4.00
C LEU A 10 -7.43 7.53 -2.55
N TYR A 11 -8.00 6.36 -2.26
CA TYR A 11 -7.92 5.74 -0.94
C TYR A 11 -6.78 4.74 -0.91
N VAL A 12 -5.84 4.94 0.01
CA VAL A 12 -4.73 4.02 0.27
C VAL A 12 -5.18 3.08 1.39
N VAL A 13 -5.54 1.85 1.04
CA VAL A 13 -6.28 0.95 1.92
C VAL A 13 -5.36 -0.14 2.45
N ALA A 14 -5.22 -0.20 3.79
CA ALA A 14 -4.53 -1.30 4.45
C ALA A 14 -5.39 -2.57 4.43
N THR A 15 -4.77 -3.69 4.08
CA THR A 15 -5.40 -5.00 3.99
C THR A 15 -4.80 -5.99 5.00
N PRO A 16 -5.44 -7.14 5.27
CA PRO A 16 -4.96 -8.11 6.24
C PRO A 16 -3.53 -8.61 5.97
N ILE A 17 -2.82 -8.94 7.03
CA ILE A 17 -1.46 -9.51 7.01
C ILE A 17 -1.43 -10.97 7.45
N GLY A 18 -2.54 -11.68 7.31
CA GLY A 18 -2.67 -13.09 7.65
C GLY A 18 -3.98 -13.47 8.32
N ASN A 19 -4.77 -12.49 8.76
CA ASN A 19 -6.08 -12.73 9.35
C ASN A 19 -7.10 -11.78 8.72
N LEU A 20 -8.08 -12.34 8.01
CA LEU A 20 -9.11 -11.57 7.31
C LEU A 20 -9.96 -10.69 8.24
N GLU A 21 -10.07 -11.02 9.52
CA GLU A 21 -10.79 -10.23 10.51
C GLU A 21 -10.11 -8.88 10.81
N ASP A 22 -8.84 -8.73 10.43
CA ASP A 22 -8.10 -7.47 10.61
C ASP A 22 -8.39 -6.43 9.52
N LEU A 23 -9.22 -6.74 8.54
CA LEU A 23 -9.73 -5.75 7.62
C LEU A 23 -10.71 -4.84 8.36
N SER A 24 -10.44 -3.53 8.37
CA SER A 24 -11.33 -2.59 9.06
C SER A 24 -12.71 -2.53 8.39
N ALA A 25 -13.74 -2.20 9.17
CA ALA A 25 -15.08 -1.98 8.64
C ALA A 25 -15.09 -0.85 7.59
N ARG A 26 -14.30 0.19 7.79
CA ARG A 26 -14.18 1.30 6.84
C ARG A 26 -13.48 0.88 5.54
N ALA A 27 -12.45 0.03 5.62
CA ALA A 27 -11.81 -0.54 4.44
C ALA A 27 -12.82 -1.35 3.61
N ARG A 28 -13.63 -2.17 4.24
CA ARG A 28 -14.71 -2.91 3.58
C ARG A 28 -15.69 -1.99 2.86
N THR A 29 -16.12 -0.93 3.52
CA THR A 29 -17.04 0.06 2.94
C THR A 29 -16.44 0.77 1.74
N VAL A 30 -15.18 1.20 1.83
CA VAL A 30 -14.48 1.88 0.74
C VAL A 30 -14.30 0.96 -0.45
N LEU A 31 -13.81 -0.27 -0.24
CA LEU A 31 -13.62 -1.23 -1.33
C LEU A 31 -14.93 -1.56 -2.07
N ALA A 32 -16.06 -1.54 -1.35
CA ALA A 32 -17.38 -1.77 -1.96
C ALA A 32 -17.90 -0.57 -2.78
N ARG A 33 -17.36 0.63 -2.57
CA ARG A 33 -17.87 1.88 -3.18
C ARG A 33 -17.00 2.45 -4.29
N VAL A 34 -15.69 2.16 -4.29
CA VAL A 34 -14.78 2.70 -5.30
C VAL A 34 -15.11 2.17 -6.69
N SER A 35 -14.75 2.94 -7.70
CA SER A 35 -14.96 2.57 -9.10
C SER A 35 -13.92 1.58 -9.62
N LEU A 36 -12.76 1.55 -8.98
CA LEU A 36 -11.61 0.74 -9.39
C LEU A 36 -10.70 0.46 -8.21
N VAL A 37 -10.13 -0.73 -8.15
CA VAL A 37 -9.05 -1.10 -7.23
C VAL A 37 -7.76 -1.32 -8.01
N ALA A 38 -6.73 -0.55 -7.68
CA ALA A 38 -5.37 -0.79 -8.14
C ALA A 38 -4.64 -1.70 -7.14
N ALA A 39 -4.07 -2.78 -7.62
CA ALA A 39 -3.45 -3.80 -6.79
C ALA A 39 -2.15 -4.30 -7.41
N GLU A 40 -1.17 -4.66 -6.57
CA GLU A 40 0.09 -5.23 -7.03
C GLU A 40 -0.14 -6.57 -7.74
N ASP A 41 -0.71 -7.54 -7.05
CA ASP A 41 -1.17 -8.80 -7.61
C ASP A 41 -2.70 -8.84 -7.65
N THR A 42 -3.27 -8.72 -8.83
CA THR A 42 -4.71 -8.70 -9.01
C THR A 42 -5.39 -10.02 -8.61
N ARG A 43 -4.67 -11.14 -8.64
CA ARG A 43 -5.19 -12.44 -8.20
C ARG A 43 -5.44 -12.45 -6.69
N ARG A 44 -4.50 -11.93 -5.90
CA ARG A 44 -4.65 -11.79 -4.43
C ARG A 44 -5.76 -10.82 -4.07
N ALA A 45 -5.82 -9.68 -4.74
CA ALA A 45 -6.88 -8.70 -4.55
C ALA A 45 -8.25 -9.30 -4.90
N ARG A 46 -8.34 -10.05 -6.00
CA ARG A 46 -9.59 -10.72 -6.40
C ARG A 46 -10.06 -11.71 -5.35
N THR A 47 -9.17 -12.48 -4.76
CA THR A 47 -9.49 -13.40 -3.66
C THR A 47 -10.06 -12.68 -2.45
N LEU A 48 -9.43 -11.57 -2.05
CA LEU A 48 -9.93 -10.74 -0.95
C LEU A 48 -11.31 -10.17 -1.26
N LEU A 49 -11.49 -9.57 -2.42
CA LEU A 49 -12.77 -8.98 -2.83
C LEU A 49 -13.88 -10.01 -2.94
N ALA A 50 -13.58 -11.20 -3.46
CA ALA A 50 -14.53 -12.32 -3.50
C ALA A 50 -14.96 -12.75 -2.09
N HIS A 51 -14.03 -12.82 -1.16
CA HIS A 51 -14.33 -13.12 0.24
C HIS A 51 -15.25 -12.07 0.88
N LEU A 52 -15.12 -10.81 0.49
CA LEU A 52 -15.98 -9.71 0.94
C LEU A 52 -17.32 -9.63 0.21
N GLY A 53 -17.52 -10.42 -0.85
CA GLY A 53 -18.69 -10.30 -1.71
C GLY A 53 -18.72 -9.00 -2.54
N VAL A 54 -17.56 -8.44 -2.84
CA VAL A 54 -17.43 -7.18 -3.58
C VAL A 54 -17.00 -7.48 -5.01
N ASP A 55 -17.72 -6.91 -5.97
CA ASP A 55 -17.40 -6.94 -7.39
C ASP A 55 -17.00 -5.54 -7.84
N VAL A 56 -15.72 -5.33 -8.09
CA VAL A 56 -15.15 -4.05 -8.51
C VAL A 56 -14.05 -4.32 -9.53
N PRO A 57 -13.93 -3.48 -10.58
CA PRO A 57 -12.82 -3.60 -11.53
C PRO A 57 -11.46 -3.51 -10.87
N LEU A 58 -10.53 -4.33 -11.33
CA LEU A 58 -9.14 -4.38 -10.88
C LEU A 58 -8.20 -3.90 -11.98
N ARG A 59 -7.16 -3.18 -11.59
CA ARG A 59 -6.00 -2.85 -12.43
C ARG A 59 -4.74 -3.25 -11.70
N SER A 60 -3.83 -3.90 -12.40
CA SER A 60 -2.51 -4.18 -11.84
C SER A 60 -1.71 -2.88 -11.71
N LEU A 61 -1.05 -2.72 -10.57
CA LEU A 61 -0.13 -1.63 -10.31
C LEU A 61 1.08 -2.20 -9.59
N HIS A 62 2.15 -2.42 -10.33
CA HIS A 62 3.40 -2.93 -9.80
C HIS A 62 4.58 -2.11 -10.33
N GLU A 63 5.76 -2.37 -9.85
CA GLU A 63 6.98 -1.62 -10.18
C GLU A 63 7.19 -1.42 -11.69
N HIS A 64 6.87 -2.42 -12.51
CA HIS A 64 7.12 -2.38 -13.96
C HIS A 64 6.05 -1.65 -14.77
N ASN A 65 4.83 -1.45 -14.25
CA ASN A 65 3.75 -0.80 -14.99
C ASN A 65 3.23 0.49 -14.35
N GLU A 66 3.67 0.84 -13.15
CA GLU A 66 3.13 1.97 -12.38
C GLU A 66 3.15 3.27 -13.18
N VAL A 67 4.28 3.62 -13.77
CA VAL A 67 4.42 4.88 -14.55
C VAL A 67 3.44 4.92 -15.71
N GLY A 68 3.28 3.84 -16.43
CA GLY A 68 2.36 3.74 -17.58
C GLY A 68 0.89 3.78 -17.19
N ARG A 69 0.54 3.36 -15.97
CA ARG A 69 -0.84 3.36 -15.46
C ARG A 69 -1.29 4.71 -14.91
N ILE A 70 -0.36 5.55 -14.48
CA ILE A 70 -0.68 6.83 -13.80
C ILE A 70 -1.62 7.72 -14.62
N PRO A 71 -1.41 7.99 -15.93
CA PRO A 71 -2.30 8.86 -16.68
C PRO A 71 -3.76 8.39 -16.67
N GLU A 72 -4.01 7.10 -16.87
CA GLU A 72 -5.35 6.51 -16.83
C GLU A 72 -6.02 6.69 -15.46
N LEU A 73 -5.26 6.45 -14.39
CA LEU A 73 -5.77 6.54 -13.03
C LEU A 73 -6.07 7.99 -12.64
N LEU A 74 -5.22 8.94 -13.01
CA LEU A 74 -5.49 10.38 -12.80
C LEU A 74 -6.74 10.83 -13.55
N GLU A 75 -6.94 10.41 -14.78
CA GLU A 75 -8.16 10.73 -15.55
C GLU A 75 -9.41 10.20 -14.84
N THR A 76 -9.38 9.00 -14.32
CA THR A 76 -10.48 8.42 -13.55
C THR A 76 -10.83 9.27 -12.33
N LEU A 77 -9.82 9.72 -11.60
CA LEU A 77 -10.00 10.60 -10.44
C LEU A 77 -10.53 11.97 -10.85
N ARG A 78 -10.00 12.58 -11.92
CA ARG A 78 -10.48 13.87 -12.43
C ARG A 78 -11.92 13.81 -12.90
N ALA A 79 -12.36 12.66 -13.38
CA ALA A 79 -13.75 12.42 -13.76
C ALA A 79 -14.70 12.25 -12.56
N GLY A 80 -14.22 12.43 -11.33
CA GLY A 80 -15.03 12.37 -10.11
C GLY A 80 -15.21 10.97 -9.55
N ARG A 81 -14.45 9.98 -10.04
CA ARG A 81 -14.54 8.59 -9.58
C ARG A 81 -13.46 8.27 -8.56
N ASP A 82 -13.83 7.57 -7.49
CA ASP A 82 -12.93 7.16 -6.43
C ASP A 82 -12.16 5.89 -6.82
N LEU A 83 -10.91 5.83 -6.39
CA LEU A 83 -10.04 4.68 -6.54
C LEU A 83 -9.56 4.19 -5.18
N ALA A 84 -9.31 2.91 -5.07
CA ALA A 84 -8.55 2.34 -3.96
C ALA A 84 -7.22 1.76 -4.46
N LEU A 85 -6.18 1.96 -3.67
CA LEU A 85 -4.89 1.31 -3.82
C LEU A 85 -4.71 0.31 -2.69
N VAL A 86 -4.45 -0.93 -3.04
CA VAL A 86 -4.13 -2.00 -2.08
C VAL A 86 -2.81 -2.64 -2.45
N SER A 87 -2.09 -3.15 -1.46
CA SER A 87 -0.94 -4.03 -1.66
C SER A 87 -1.34 -5.49 -1.46
N ASP A 88 -0.43 -6.42 -1.64
CA ASP A 88 -0.70 -7.85 -1.43
C ASP A 88 -1.07 -8.13 0.02
N ALA A 89 -0.44 -7.44 0.96
CA ALA A 89 -0.76 -7.51 2.38
C ALA A 89 -0.33 -6.23 3.11
N GLY A 90 -1.13 -5.79 4.07
CA GLY A 90 -0.79 -4.66 4.93
C GLY A 90 -1.05 -3.30 4.29
N THR A 91 -0.32 -2.31 4.78
CA THR A 91 -0.42 -0.92 4.34
C THR A 91 0.39 -0.73 3.06
N PRO A 92 -0.23 -0.22 1.97
CA PRO A 92 0.50 0.07 0.73
C PRO A 92 1.68 1.02 0.92
N LEU A 93 2.62 1.04 0.01
CA LEU A 93 3.84 1.83 -0.03
C LEU A 93 4.95 1.38 0.95
N ILE A 94 4.63 0.58 1.94
CA ILE A 94 5.62 0.07 2.89
C ILE A 94 6.34 -1.13 2.27
N ALA A 95 7.45 -0.88 1.58
CA ALA A 95 8.19 -1.82 0.71
C ALA A 95 7.35 -2.36 -0.46
N ASP A 96 6.33 -1.61 -0.88
CA ASP A 96 5.37 -1.96 -1.93
C ASP A 96 5.26 -0.83 -2.98
N PRO A 97 4.75 -1.12 -4.18
CA PRO A 97 4.50 -0.08 -5.18
C PRO A 97 3.37 0.87 -4.73
N GLY A 98 3.25 1.99 -5.42
CA GLY A 98 2.20 2.99 -5.18
C GLY A 98 2.73 4.39 -4.90
N TYR A 99 4.01 4.52 -4.55
CA TYR A 99 4.61 5.83 -4.25
C TYR A 99 4.43 6.83 -5.40
N ARG A 100 4.70 6.41 -6.63
CA ARG A 100 4.61 7.29 -7.80
C ARG A 100 3.19 7.71 -8.09
N LEU A 101 2.21 6.81 -7.90
CA LEU A 101 0.80 7.14 -8.04
C LEU A 101 0.37 8.15 -6.97
N VAL A 102 0.70 7.91 -5.72
CA VAL A 102 0.39 8.83 -4.62
C VAL A 102 1.04 10.19 -4.88
N ARG A 103 2.30 10.21 -5.27
CA ARG A 103 3.01 11.45 -5.62
C ARG A 103 2.33 12.21 -6.75
N ALA A 104 1.95 11.51 -7.81
CA ALA A 104 1.25 12.10 -8.94
C ALA A 104 -0.10 12.71 -8.54
N CYS A 105 -0.85 12.05 -7.67
CA CYS A 105 -2.10 12.59 -7.15
C CYS A 105 -1.87 13.85 -6.32
N VAL A 106 -0.89 13.84 -5.44
CA VAL A 106 -0.53 15.02 -4.62
C VAL A 106 -0.12 16.18 -5.51
N ASP A 107 0.74 15.97 -6.49
CA ASP A 107 1.20 16.99 -7.43
C ASP A 107 0.05 17.55 -8.30
N ALA A 108 -0.94 16.72 -8.60
CA ALA A 108 -2.14 17.13 -9.35
C ALA A 108 -3.23 17.79 -8.46
N GLY A 109 -3.01 17.91 -7.16
CA GLY A 109 -4.00 18.47 -6.23
C GLY A 109 -5.21 17.57 -6.00
N LEU A 110 -5.09 16.26 -6.29
CA LEU A 110 -6.16 15.29 -6.08
C LEU A 110 -6.14 14.76 -4.64
N PRO A 111 -7.32 14.54 -4.02
CA PRO A 111 -7.37 14.04 -2.66
C PRO A 111 -6.77 12.63 -2.53
N VAL A 112 -5.91 12.45 -1.54
CA VAL A 112 -5.39 11.14 -1.15
C VAL A 112 -5.71 10.92 0.33
N ARG A 113 -6.36 9.81 0.66
CA ARG A 113 -6.78 9.51 2.03
C ARG A 113 -6.36 8.12 2.45
N PRO A 114 -5.74 7.97 3.64
CA PRO A 114 -5.44 6.66 4.17
C PRO A 114 -6.70 6.01 4.77
N ILE A 115 -6.81 4.71 4.60
CA ILE A 115 -7.71 3.88 5.39
C ILE A 115 -6.82 3.01 6.28
N PRO A 116 -6.63 3.38 7.55
CA PRO A 116 -5.72 2.70 8.45
C PRO A 116 -6.10 1.24 8.69
N GLY A 117 -5.09 0.44 8.91
CA GLY A 117 -5.25 -0.97 9.19
C GLY A 117 -3.91 -1.64 9.47
N PRO A 118 -3.79 -2.95 9.22
CA PRO A 118 -2.62 -3.71 9.58
C PRO A 118 -1.32 -3.22 8.92
N SER A 119 -0.25 -3.26 9.69
CA SER A 119 1.12 -3.09 9.23
C SER A 119 2.02 -4.06 9.98
N ALA A 120 2.76 -4.90 9.25
CA ALA A 120 3.66 -5.87 9.85
C ALA A 120 4.77 -5.20 10.68
N VAL A 121 5.23 -4.02 10.29
CA VAL A 121 6.25 -3.24 11.03
C VAL A 121 5.76 -2.92 12.43
N THR A 122 4.63 -2.27 12.55
CA THR A 122 4.11 -1.86 13.87
C THR A 122 3.58 -3.05 14.67
N ALA A 123 2.99 -4.05 14.02
CA ALA A 123 2.56 -5.27 14.69
C ALA A 123 3.75 -6.01 15.33
N ALA A 124 4.83 -6.19 14.60
CA ALA A 124 6.05 -6.82 15.11
C ALA A 124 6.67 -6.04 16.27
N LEU A 125 6.82 -4.73 16.11
CA LEU A 125 7.39 -3.88 17.15
C LEU A 125 6.57 -3.91 18.44
N SER A 126 5.27 -3.97 18.34
CA SER A 126 4.37 -3.96 19.51
C SER A 126 4.55 -5.18 20.43
N VAL A 127 5.07 -6.29 19.91
CA VAL A 127 5.21 -7.55 20.65
C VAL A 127 6.65 -8.06 20.77
N ALA A 128 7.61 -7.34 20.19
CA ALA A 128 9.02 -7.78 20.15
C ALA A 128 9.75 -7.69 21.49
N GLY A 129 9.28 -6.84 22.40
CA GLY A 129 9.95 -6.64 23.70
C GLY A 129 11.31 -5.95 23.61
N ILE A 130 11.57 -5.19 22.57
CA ILE A 130 12.77 -4.37 22.35
C ILE A 130 12.41 -2.89 22.31
N ALA A 131 13.42 -2.02 22.38
CA ALA A 131 13.20 -0.57 22.36
C ALA A 131 12.51 -0.12 21.07
N THR A 132 11.45 0.66 21.21
CA THR A 132 10.62 1.15 20.09
C THR A 132 10.53 2.67 20.00
N ASP A 133 11.21 3.38 20.90
CA ASP A 133 11.26 4.84 20.93
C ASP A 133 11.86 5.43 19.65
N ARG A 134 12.84 4.74 19.08
CA ARG A 134 13.43 5.03 17.78
C ARG A 134 13.68 3.74 17.03
N PHE A 135 13.27 3.68 15.78
CA PHE A 135 13.51 2.54 14.91
C PHE A 135 13.72 2.99 13.46
N ARG A 136 14.40 2.17 12.69
CA ARG A 136 14.58 2.34 11.25
C ARG A 136 13.97 1.14 10.53
N PHE A 137 13.14 1.43 9.53
CA PHE A 137 12.67 0.44 8.59
C PHE A 137 13.60 0.41 7.38
N GLU A 138 14.22 -0.75 7.14
CA GLU A 138 15.21 -0.95 6.08
C GLU A 138 14.63 -1.70 4.87
N GLY A 139 13.39 -2.17 4.95
CA GLY A 139 12.77 -2.96 3.89
C GLY A 139 13.41 -4.32 3.71
N PHE A 140 13.53 -4.76 2.47
CA PHE A 140 14.18 -6.01 2.14
C PHE A 140 15.69 -5.81 1.99
N LEU A 141 16.46 -6.71 2.60
CA LEU A 141 17.89 -6.80 2.33
C LEU A 141 18.13 -7.38 0.93
N PRO A 142 19.30 -7.10 0.31
CA PRO A 142 19.70 -7.83 -0.88
C PRO A 142 19.63 -9.34 -0.64
N ALA A 143 19.17 -10.08 -1.64
CA ALA A 143 18.82 -11.50 -1.48
C ALA A 143 20.02 -12.40 -1.12
N ARG A 144 21.21 -12.09 -1.61
CA ARG A 144 22.38 -12.97 -1.46
C ARG A 144 23.72 -12.22 -1.49
N GLY A 145 24.76 -12.88 -0.98
CA GLY A 145 26.16 -12.62 -1.24
C GLY A 145 26.73 -11.33 -0.64
N GLY A 146 27.67 -10.74 -1.37
CA GLY A 146 28.38 -9.53 -0.98
C GLY A 146 27.48 -8.35 -0.68
N PRO A 147 26.51 -7.97 -1.54
CA PRO A 147 25.60 -6.86 -1.28
C PRO A 147 24.82 -7.02 0.02
N ARG A 148 24.37 -8.23 0.38
CA ARG A 148 23.69 -8.49 1.66
C ARG A 148 24.61 -8.26 2.85
N ARG A 149 25.85 -8.75 2.78
CA ARG A 149 26.84 -8.56 3.83
C ARG A 149 27.22 -7.09 4.00
N GLU A 150 27.40 -6.38 2.90
CA GLU A 150 27.71 -4.95 2.91
C GLU A 150 26.58 -4.15 3.53
N ALA A 151 25.31 -4.43 3.18
CA ALA A 151 24.15 -3.77 3.77
C ALA A 151 24.08 -4.00 5.28
N LEU A 152 24.28 -5.23 5.75
CA LEU A 152 24.31 -5.55 7.18
C LEU A 152 25.50 -4.91 7.90
N ALA A 153 26.68 -4.89 7.29
CA ALA A 153 27.86 -4.27 7.86
C ALA A 153 27.67 -2.75 8.04
N ALA A 154 27.03 -2.09 7.07
CA ALA A 154 26.72 -0.66 7.15
C ALA A 154 25.78 -0.32 8.32
N LEU A 155 24.95 -1.26 8.75
CA LEU A 155 23.97 -1.10 9.83
C LEU A 155 24.46 -1.59 11.19
N ALA A 156 25.62 -2.25 11.26
CA ALA A 156 26.12 -2.92 12.47
C ALA A 156 26.35 -1.97 13.65
N ARG A 157 26.58 -0.67 13.39
CA ARG A 157 26.82 0.36 14.41
C ARG A 157 25.59 1.19 14.75
N GLU A 158 24.45 0.93 14.11
CA GLU A 158 23.23 1.65 14.43
C GLU A 158 22.76 1.31 15.83
N SER A 159 22.44 2.34 16.60
CA SER A 159 22.02 2.20 18.00
C SER A 159 20.51 2.01 18.16
N CYS A 160 19.72 2.35 17.14
CA CYS A 160 18.27 2.17 17.19
C CYS A 160 17.84 0.76 16.74
N THR A 161 16.61 0.41 17.06
CA THR A 161 16.01 -0.83 16.57
C THR A 161 15.89 -0.81 15.04
N LEU A 162 16.28 -1.91 14.41
CA LEU A 162 16.19 -2.10 12.96
C LEU A 162 15.08 -3.10 12.63
N VAL A 163 14.31 -2.79 11.60
CA VAL A 163 13.24 -3.65 11.10
C VAL A 163 13.49 -3.96 9.64
N PHE A 164 13.48 -5.24 9.30
CA PHE A 164 13.65 -5.74 7.94
C PHE A 164 12.46 -6.57 7.53
N TYR A 165 12.18 -6.61 6.24
CA TYR A 165 11.32 -7.61 5.63
C TYR A 165 12.19 -8.71 5.01
N GLU A 166 11.74 -9.95 5.17
CA GLU A 166 12.32 -11.13 4.52
C GLU A 166 11.20 -11.93 3.86
N ALA A 167 11.51 -12.46 2.67
CA ALA A 167 10.63 -13.43 2.03
C ALA A 167 10.80 -14.81 2.70
N PRO A 168 9.74 -15.63 2.78
CA PRO A 168 9.81 -16.99 3.31
C PRO A 168 10.79 -17.89 2.56
#